data_11210a24da285cc6fa50ab27a20c9487
#
_entry.id   11210a24da285cc6fa50ab27a20c9487
#
_cell.length_a   1.000
_cell.length_b   1.000
_cell.length_c   1.000
_cell.angle_alpha   90.00
_cell.angle_beta   90.00
_cell.angle_gamma   90.00
#
_symmetry.space_group_name_H-M   'P 1'
#
loop_
_entity.id
_entity.type
_entity.pdbx_description
1 polymer ?
#
loop_
_entity_poly.entity_id
_entity_poly.type
_entity_poly.pdbx_seq_one_letter_code
_entity_poly.pdbx_strand_id
1 'polypeptide(L)'
;MAQIDKFALDDECINQTHLIDEAVEECIQAVEEYNLLDLELKQRKSELDQEIREDPEAFGISKITEGSVSAAITRETAALSKDLIKAESRKYAAILRKEKVIARGAELKNLINLYLNDYFVKGQASRMEESASEVSTKKLITAKSSELTDRISRAKKAKQK
;
A
#
# COMPACT_ATOMS: atom_id res chain seq x y z
N MET A 1 -5.74 -11.17 5.22
CA MET A 1 -4.87 -11.45 4.06
C MET A 1 -4.72 -12.94 3.91
N ALA A 2 -4.76 -13.46 2.68
CA ALA A 2 -4.45 -14.86 2.41
C ALA A 2 -2.96 -15.12 2.70
N GLN A 3 -2.66 -16.29 3.24
CA GLN A 3 -1.30 -16.73 3.49
C GLN A 3 -0.61 -17.01 2.15
N ILE A 4 0.67 -16.64 2.02
CA ILE A 4 1.45 -16.90 0.80
C ILE A 4 1.71 -18.40 0.67
N ASP A 5 1.36 -18.98 -0.49
CA ASP A 5 1.68 -20.37 -0.79
C ASP A 5 3.14 -20.50 -1.25
N LYS A 6 3.93 -21.19 -0.45
CA LYS A 6 5.36 -21.41 -0.71
C LYS A 6 5.63 -22.36 -1.89
N PHE A 7 4.64 -23.13 -2.30
CA PHE A 7 4.76 -24.10 -3.39
C PHE A 7 4.25 -23.57 -4.74
N ALA A 8 3.62 -22.38 -4.73
CA ALA A 8 3.10 -21.70 -5.92
C ALA A 8 3.61 -20.26 -6.01
N LEU A 9 4.91 -20.05 -5.81
CA LEU A 9 5.50 -18.69 -5.76
C LEU A 9 5.34 -17.91 -7.07
N ASP A 10 5.31 -18.61 -8.22
CA ASP A 10 5.12 -17.98 -9.53
C ASP A 10 3.70 -17.39 -9.64
N ASP A 11 2.68 -18.16 -9.24
CA ASP A 11 1.30 -17.71 -9.21
C ASP A 11 1.11 -16.59 -8.18
N GLU A 12 1.79 -16.67 -7.04
CA GLU A 12 1.78 -15.63 -6.02
C GLU A 12 2.40 -14.32 -6.53
N CYS A 13 3.45 -14.37 -7.35
CA CYS A 13 4.05 -13.18 -7.96
C CYS A 13 3.08 -12.51 -8.94
N ILE A 14 2.41 -13.29 -9.79
CA ILE A 14 1.43 -12.78 -10.75
C ILE A 14 0.25 -12.16 -9.99
N ASN A 15 -0.30 -12.87 -9.02
CA ASN A 15 -1.40 -12.39 -8.18
C ASN A 15 -1.02 -11.13 -7.39
N GLN A 16 0.23 -11.02 -6.92
CA GLN A 16 0.69 -9.85 -6.20
C GLN A 16 0.66 -8.59 -7.04
N THR A 17 1.00 -8.68 -8.33
CA THR A 17 0.92 -7.53 -9.26
C THR A 17 -0.52 -7.06 -9.40
N HIS A 18 -1.46 -7.96 -9.64
CA HIS A 18 -2.89 -7.63 -9.72
C HIS A 18 -3.43 -7.01 -8.43
N LEU A 19 -3.03 -7.56 -7.27
CA LEU A 19 -3.45 -7.01 -5.98
C LEU A 19 -2.91 -5.59 -5.73
N ILE A 20 -1.70 -5.29 -6.21
CA ILE A 20 -1.14 -3.94 -6.12
C ILE A 20 -1.95 -2.98 -7.00
N ASP A 21 -2.22 -3.36 -8.25
CA ASP A 21 -2.95 -2.52 -9.20
C ASP A 21 -4.37 -2.22 -8.67
N GLU A 22 -5.11 -3.24 -8.22
CA GLU A 22 -6.43 -3.07 -7.59
C GLU A 22 -6.38 -2.15 -6.36
N ALA A 23 -5.40 -2.35 -5.47
CA ALA A 23 -5.31 -1.56 -4.25
C ALA A 23 -4.90 -0.10 -4.52
N VAL A 24 -4.11 0.15 -5.57
CA VAL A 24 -3.74 1.49 -6.02
C VAL A 24 -4.96 2.18 -6.62
N GLU A 25 -5.70 1.51 -7.50
CA GLU A 25 -6.90 2.06 -8.14
C GLU A 25 -7.97 2.40 -7.09
N GLU A 26 -8.27 1.49 -6.15
CA GLU A 26 -9.18 1.75 -5.04
C GLU A 26 -8.74 2.94 -4.19
N CYS A 27 -7.43 3.08 -3.94
CA CYS A 27 -6.88 4.19 -3.19
C CYS A 27 -7.06 5.53 -3.94
N ILE A 28 -6.85 5.56 -5.26
CA ILE A 28 -7.06 6.75 -6.09
C ILE A 28 -8.52 7.16 -6.05
N GLN A 29 -9.44 6.24 -6.31
CA GLN A 29 -10.88 6.50 -6.29
C GLN A 29 -11.37 7.04 -4.94
N ALA A 30 -10.91 6.46 -3.84
CA ALA A 30 -11.29 6.93 -2.50
C ALA A 30 -10.74 8.32 -2.16
N VAL A 31 -9.54 8.66 -2.65
CA VAL A 31 -8.95 10.00 -2.50
C VAL A 31 -9.71 11.03 -3.33
N GLU A 32 -10.08 10.68 -4.57
CA GLU A 32 -10.86 11.55 -5.45
C GLU A 32 -12.25 11.81 -4.87
N GLU A 33 -12.97 10.77 -4.40
CA GLU A 33 -14.27 10.91 -3.75
C GLU A 33 -14.19 11.88 -2.56
N TYR A 34 -13.19 11.71 -1.70
CA TYR A 34 -12.98 12.59 -0.56
C TYR A 34 -12.71 14.05 -0.99
N ASN A 35 -11.86 14.26 -1.98
CA ASN A 35 -11.50 15.61 -2.44
C ASN A 35 -12.69 16.33 -3.08
N LEU A 36 -13.52 15.60 -3.85
CA LEU A 36 -14.73 16.15 -4.46
C LEU A 36 -15.74 16.58 -3.40
N LEU A 37 -16.01 15.74 -2.40
CA LEU A 37 -16.92 16.07 -1.29
C LEU A 37 -16.41 17.23 -0.42
N ASP A 38 -15.10 17.33 -0.20
CA ASP A 38 -14.50 18.45 0.55
C ASP A 38 -14.66 19.77 -0.23
N LEU A 39 -14.47 19.72 -1.55
CA LEU A 39 -14.70 20.88 -2.42
C LEU A 39 -16.17 21.30 -2.42
N GLU A 40 -17.09 20.35 -2.60
CA GLU A 40 -18.53 20.56 -2.58
C GLU A 40 -18.99 21.19 -1.24
N LEU A 41 -18.49 20.66 -0.12
CA LEU A 41 -18.78 21.19 1.21
C LEU A 41 -18.30 22.63 1.36
N LYS A 42 -17.11 22.97 0.85
CA LYS A 42 -16.57 24.33 0.89
C LYS A 42 -17.40 25.30 0.05
N GLN A 43 -17.76 24.88 -1.17
CA GLN A 43 -18.60 25.66 -2.05
C GLN A 43 -19.98 25.91 -1.43
N ARG A 44 -20.63 24.86 -0.92
CA ARG A 44 -21.95 24.98 -0.30
C ARG A 44 -21.94 25.87 0.95
N LYS A 45 -20.89 25.82 1.75
CA LYS A 45 -20.73 26.73 2.89
C LYS A 45 -20.61 28.19 2.47
N SER A 46 -19.90 28.46 1.37
CA SER A 46 -19.75 29.82 0.82
C SER A 46 -21.08 30.35 0.25
N GLU A 47 -21.80 29.50 -0.48
CA GLU A 47 -23.13 29.85 -1.01
C GLU A 47 -24.12 30.13 0.11
N LEU A 48 -24.16 29.26 1.12
CA LEU A 48 -25.05 29.43 2.27
C LEU A 48 -24.72 30.69 3.07
N ASP A 49 -23.45 31.08 3.23
CA ASP A 49 -23.09 32.32 3.89
C ASP A 49 -23.69 33.54 3.16
N GLN A 50 -23.68 33.53 1.83
CA GLN A 50 -24.31 34.61 1.03
C GLN A 50 -25.84 34.55 1.13
N GLU A 51 -26.47 33.38 0.90
CA GLU A 51 -27.92 33.20 0.99
C GLU A 51 -28.47 33.63 2.36
N ILE A 52 -27.81 33.25 3.45
CA ILE A 52 -28.24 33.60 4.81
C ILE A 52 -28.11 35.10 5.06
N ARG A 53 -27.12 35.77 4.50
CA ARG A 53 -26.95 37.24 4.66
C ARG A 53 -27.96 38.02 3.80
N GLU A 54 -28.38 37.46 2.68
CA GLU A 54 -29.40 38.06 1.79
C GLU A 54 -30.80 37.87 2.36
N ASP A 55 -31.16 36.68 2.85
CA ASP A 55 -32.48 36.39 3.45
C ASP A 55 -32.36 35.59 4.74
N PRO A 56 -32.06 36.24 5.88
CA PRO A 56 -31.91 35.59 7.17
C PRO A 56 -33.20 34.97 7.71
N GLU A 57 -34.36 35.52 7.34
CA GLU A 57 -35.66 35.03 7.83
C GLU A 57 -35.99 33.63 7.27
N ALA A 58 -35.60 33.34 6.02
CA ALA A 58 -35.75 32.04 5.42
C ALA A 58 -35.01 30.91 6.19
N PHE A 59 -33.94 31.27 6.90
CA PHE A 59 -33.16 30.35 7.74
C PHE A 59 -33.52 30.40 9.23
N GLY A 60 -34.60 31.16 9.59
CA GLY A 60 -35.08 31.33 10.96
C GLY A 60 -34.20 32.22 11.83
N ILE A 61 -33.44 33.13 11.21
CA ILE A 61 -32.53 34.04 11.90
C ILE A 61 -33.20 35.40 12.07
N SER A 62 -33.55 35.76 13.29
CA SER A 62 -34.15 37.07 13.62
C SER A 62 -33.12 38.18 13.75
N LYS A 63 -31.86 37.87 14.07
CA LYS A 63 -30.74 38.79 14.17
C LYS A 63 -29.49 38.21 13.60
N ILE A 64 -28.92 38.88 12.61
CA ILE A 64 -27.68 38.45 11.97
C ILE A 64 -26.51 38.65 12.94
N THR A 65 -25.89 37.57 13.36
CA THR A 65 -24.63 37.51 14.07
C THR A 65 -23.77 36.41 13.46
N GLU A 66 -22.45 36.50 13.54
CA GLU A 66 -21.57 35.46 13.03
C GLU A 66 -21.90 34.08 13.64
N GLY A 67 -22.31 34.04 14.90
CA GLY A 67 -22.73 32.82 15.57
C GLY A 67 -24.02 32.22 14.99
N SER A 68 -25.03 33.05 14.66
CA SER A 68 -26.29 32.58 14.08
C SER A 68 -26.09 32.07 12.64
N VAL A 69 -25.27 32.79 11.87
CA VAL A 69 -24.90 32.38 10.50
C VAL A 69 -24.14 31.03 10.52
N SER A 70 -23.12 30.93 11.35
CA SER A 70 -22.34 29.68 11.47
C SER A 70 -23.19 28.48 11.94
N ALA A 71 -24.13 28.70 12.86
CA ALA A 71 -25.06 27.65 13.31
C ALA A 71 -25.99 27.18 12.17
N ALA A 72 -26.51 28.12 11.38
CA ALA A 72 -27.36 27.80 10.22
C ALA A 72 -26.57 27.01 9.14
N ILE A 73 -25.38 27.49 8.78
CA ILE A 73 -24.50 26.80 7.84
C ILE A 73 -24.21 25.36 8.32
N THR A 74 -23.88 25.20 9.62
CA THR A 74 -23.59 23.85 10.18
C THR A 74 -24.81 22.94 10.10
N ARG A 75 -26.02 23.48 10.34
CA ARG A 75 -27.25 22.72 10.25
C ARG A 75 -27.52 22.26 8.82
N GLU A 76 -27.45 23.19 7.87
CA GLU A 76 -27.73 22.91 6.45
C GLU A 76 -26.68 21.99 5.81
N THR A 77 -25.43 22.07 6.25
CA THR A 77 -24.34 21.21 5.72
C THR A 77 -24.12 19.91 6.51
N ALA A 78 -24.99 19.62 7.49
CA ALA A 78 -24.79 18.44 8.35
C ALA A 78 -24.78 17.10 7.61
N ALA A 79 -25.58 16.96 6.55
CA ALA A 79 -25.60 15.76 5.70
C ALA A 79 -24.29 15.60 4.92
N LEU A 80 -23.86 16.64 4.21
CA LEU A 80 -22.58 16.63 3.47
C LEU A 80 -21.39 16.40 4.38
N SER A 81 -21.40 16.99 5.58
CA SER A 81 -20.34 16.76 6.58
C SER A 81 -20.26 15.31 7.03
N LYS A 82 -21.40 14.61 7.18
CA LYS A 82 -21.43 13.18 7.50
C LYS A 82 -20.90 12.33 6.35
N ASP A 83 -21.22 12.70 5.11
CA ASP A 83 -20.74 11.96 3.95
C ASP A 83 -19.25 12.19 3.73
N LEU A 84 -18.73 13.39 4.00
CA LEU A 84 -17.30 13.65 4.00
C LEU A 84 -16.55 12.80 5.05
N ILE A 85 -17.08 12.62 6.26
CA ILE A 85 -16.49 11.76 7.29
C ILE A 85 -16.45 10.29 6.83
N LYS A 86 -17.51 9.82 6.14
CA LYS A 86 -17.52 8.47 5.57
C LYS A 86 -16.48 8.30 4.47
N ALA A 87 -16.38 9.28 3.55
CA ALA A 87 -15.40 9.28 2.49
C ALA A 87 -13.96 9.33 3.05
N GLU A 88 -13.73 10.10 4.10
CA GLU A 88 -12.45 10.14 4.81
C GLU A 88 -12.08 8.77 5.39
N SER A 89 -13.04 8.10 6.02
CA SER A 89 -12.84 6.75 6.56
C SER A 89 -12.51 5.74 5.46
N ARG A 90 -13.19 5.82 4.29
CA ARG A 90 -12.89 4.98 3.12
C ARG A 90 -11.50 5.26 2.58
N LYS A 91 -11.11 6.52 2.46
CA LYS A 91 -9.77 6.94 2.04
C LYS A 91 -8.69 6.31 2.92
N TYR A 92 -8.81 6.41 4.23
CA TYR A 92 -7.84 5.80 5.14
C TYR A 92 -7.83 4.26 5.06
N ALA A 93 -8.99 3.63 4.90
CA ALA A 93 -9.08 2.19 4.74
C ALA A 93 -8.38 1.74 3.44
N ALA A 94 -8.57 2.45 2.33
CA ALA A 94 -7.93 2.16 1.06
C ALA A 94 -6.41 2.37 1.10
N ILE A 95 -5.93 3.44 1.74
CA ILE A 95 -4.50 3.68 1.96
C ILE A 95 -3.89 2.51 2.76
N LEU A 96 -4.53 2.11 3.85
CA LEU A 96 -4.05 1.02 4.69
C LEU A 96 -4.06 -0.32 3.94
N ARG A 97 -5.07 -0.58 3.08
CA ARG A 97 -5.10 -1.76 2.21
C ARG A 97 -3.91 -1.75 1.25
N LYS A 98 -3.65 -0.63 0.58
CA LYS A 98 -2.50 -0.47 -0.32
C LYS A 98 -1.18 -0.76 0.38
N GLU A 99 -0.96 -0.20 1.57
CA GLU A 99 0.27 -0.44 2.35
C GLU A 99 0.42 -1.91 2.74
N LYS A 100 -0.65 -2.58 3.14
CA LYS A 100 -0.65 -4.01 3.46
C LYS A 100 -0.31 -4.88 2.24
N VAL A 101 -0.83 -4.53 1.06
CA VAL A 101 -0.52 -5.25 -0.17
C VAL A 101 0.94 -5.06 -0.57
N ILE A 102 1.48 -3.84 -0.43
CA ILE A 102 2.91 -3.56 -0.67
C ILE A 102 3.79 -4.36 0.31
N ALA A 103 3.44 -4.37 1.60
CA ALA A 103 4.16 -5.16 2.61
C ALA A 103 4.17 -6.66 2.28
N ARG A 104 3.02 -7.21 1.83
CA ARG A 104 2.94 -8.60 1.33
C ARG A 104 3.90 -8.86 0.17
N GLY A 105 4.04 -7.91 -0.76
CA GLY A 105 5.00 -8.01 -1.86
C GLY A 105 6.46 -8.08 -1.37
N ALA A 106 6.80 -7.33 -0.33
CA ALA A 106 8.11 -7.41 0.28
C ALA A 106 8.37 -8.76 0.97
N GLU A 107 7.37 -9.32 1.65
CA GLU A 107 7.43 -10.67 2.24
C GLU A 107 7.62 -11.74 1.16
N LEU A 108 6.86 -11.66 0.06
CA LEU A 108 6.99 -12.56 -1.08
C LEU A 108 8.39 -12.51 -1.68
N LYS A 109 8.93 -11.32 -1.89
CA LYS A 109 10.31 -11.14 -2.37
C LYS A 109 11.34 -11.79 -1.43
N ASN A 110 11.16 -11.67 -0.12
CA ASN A 110 12.03 -12.31 0.86
C ASN A 110 11.92 -13.84 0.81
N LEU A 111 10.71 -14.39 0.66
CA LEU A 111 10.50 -15.83 0.50
C LEU A 111 11.17 -16.37 -0.76
N ILE A 112 11.05 -15.68 -1.89
CA ILE A 112 11.73 -16.03 -3.14
C ILE A 112 13.24 -16.03 -2.95
N ASN A 113 13.80 -15.02 -2.30
CA ASN A 113 15.23 -14.96 -2.02
C ASN A 113 15.69 -16.13 -1.14
N LEU A 114 14.91 -16.50 -0.11
CA LEU A 114 15.20 -17.66 0.72
C LEU A 114 15.13 -18.96 -0.07
N TYR A 115 14.17 -19.10 -0.96
CA TYR A 115 14.04 -20.26 -1.84
C TYR A 115 15.22 -20.37 -2.81
N LEU A 116 15.60 -19.28 -3.48
CA LEU A 116 16.75 -19.22 -4.40
C LEU A 116 18.08 -19.51 -3.70
N ASN A 117 18.19 -19.24 -2.40
CA ASN A 117 19.38 -19.56 -1.60
C ASN A 117 19.33 -20.96 -0.97
N ASP A 118 18.47 -21.85 -1.45
CA ASP A 118 18.31 -23.22 -0.97
C ASP A 118 18.02 -23.34 0.54
N TYR A 119 17.53 -22.27 1.18
CA TYR A 119 17.26 -22.27 2.62
C TYR A 119 16.26 -23.37 3.02
N PHE A 120 15.20 -23.54 2.23
CA PHE A 120 14.16 -24.55 2.49
C PHE A 120 14.62 -25.97 2.15
N VAL A 121 15.50 -26.14 1.14
CA VAL A 121 16.06 -27.44 0.77
C VAL A 121 16.97 -27.97 1.88
N LYS A 122 17.79 -27.10 2.47
CA LYS A 122 18.68 -27.47 3.59
C LYS A 122 17.92 -27.86 4.84
N GLY A 123 16.80 -27.19 5.14
CA GLY A 123 15.97 -27.50 6.31
C GLY A 123 15.26 -28.87 6.25
N GLN A 124 14.99 -29.40 5.05
CA GLN A 124 14.45 -30.76 4.87
C GLN A 124 15.55 -31.82 4.83
N ALA A 125 16.69 -31.52 4.21
CA ALA A 125 17.83 -32.42 4.16
C ALA A 125 18.48 -32.65 5.55
N SER A 126 18.52 -31.62 6.39
CA SER A 126 19.09 -31.74 7.75
C SER A 126 18.29 -32.64 8.69
N ARG A 127 17.05 -32.98 8.34
CA ARG A 127 16.24 -33.98 9.09
C ARG A 127 16.47 -35.42 8.65
N MET A 128 17.07 -35.64 7.49
CA MET A 128 17.29 -36.98 6.93
C MET A 128 18.76 -37.41 6.80
N GLU A 129 19.73 -36.47 6.84
CA GLU A 129 21.15 -36.80 6.59
C GLU A 129 22.12 -36.02 7.50
N GLU A 130 22.01 -36.22 8.78
CA GLU A 130 22.94 -35.61 9.74
C GLU A 130 24.33 -36.29 9.76
N SER A 131 24.63 -37.24 8.86
CA SER A 131 25.88 -38.02 8.95
C SER A 131 26.77 -38.12 7.71
N ALA A 132 26.41 -37.59 6.50
CA ALA A 132 27.25 -37.86 5.30
C ALA A 132 27.59 -36.66 4.39
N SER A 133 27.02 -35.45 4.55
CA SER A 133 27.03 -34.44 3.48
C SER A 133 27.79 -33.15 3.78
N GLU A 134 28.23 -32.87 4.99
CA GLU A 134 28.89 -31.58 5.30
C GLU A 134 30.23 -31.35 4.55
N VAL A 135 30.94 -32.41 4.20
CA VAL A 135 32.24 -32.31 3.52
C VAL A 135 32.09 -32.02 2.03
N SER A 136 31.01 -32.48 1.43
CA SER A 136 30.79 -32.35 -0.02
C SER A 136 30.26 -30.97 -0.40
N THR A 137 29.36 -30.39 0.41
CA THR A 137 28.77 -29.07 0.16
C THR A 137 29.76 -27.91 0.37
N LYS A 138 30.64 -28.00 1.35
CA LYS A 138 31.72 -26.99 1.55
C LYS A 138 32.67 -26.93 0.34
N LYS A 139 33.00 -28.08 -0.27
CA LYS A 139 33.85 -28.13 -1.49
C LYS A 139 33.15 -27.53 -2.71
N LEU A 140 31.85 -27.71 -2.87
CA LEU A 140 31.08 -27.14 -3.99
C LEU A 140 30.89 -25.62 -3.88
N ILE A 141 30.68 -25.10 -2.68
CA ILE A 141 30.54 -23.65 -2.43
C ILE A 141 31.87 -22.93 -2.62
N THR A 142 32.99 -23.52 -2.16
CA THR A 142 34.34 -22.95 -2.38
C THR A 142 34.73 -23.00 -3.86
N ALA A 143 34.40 -24.05 -4.61
CA ALA A 143 34.66 -24.15 -6.04
C ALA A 143 33.87 -23.14 -6.85
N LYS A 144 32.57 -22.96 -6.59
CA LYS A 144 31.73 -21.94 -7.26
C LYS A 144 32.13 -20.51 -6.89
N SER A 145 32.55 -20.28 -5.65
CA SER A 145 33.02 -18.95 -5.21
C SER A 145 34.34 -18.57 -5.88
N SER A 146 35.28 -19.52 -6.04
CA SER A 146 36.54 -19.27 -6.74
C SER A 146 36.34 -19.04 -8.24
N GLU A 147 35.42 -19.78 -8.87
CA GLU A 147 35.08 -19.61 -10.28
C GLU A 147 34.44 -18.26 -10.59
N LEU A 148 33.60 -17.76 -9.69
CA LEU A 148 33.01 -16.40 -9.77
C LEU A 148 34.06 -15.30 -9.58
N THR A 149 34.98 -15.46 -8.64
CA THR A 149 36.08 -14.51 -8.40
C THR A 149 37.02 -14.44 -9.61
N ASP A 150 37.29 -15.58 -10.23
CA ASP A 150 38.12 -15.65 -11.44
C ASP A 150 37.42 -15.03 -12.67
N ARG A 151 36.12 -15.20 -12.82
CA ARG A 151 35.33 -14.53 -13.87
C ARG A 151 35.31 -13.03 -13.71
N ILE A 152 35.12 -12.54 -12.47
CA ILE A 152 35.13 -11.10 -12.16
C ILE A 152 36.52 -10.49 -12.42
N SER A 153 37.58 -11.19 -12.02
CA SER A 153 38.96 -10.71 -12.24
C SER A 153 39.34 -10.67 -13.73
N ARG A 154 38.90 -11.66 -14.54
CA ARG A 154 39.07 -11.66 -16.01
C ARG A 154 38.28 -10.55 -16.69
N ALA A 155 37.03 -10.28 -16.25
CA ALA A 155 36.20 -9.19 -16.76
C ALA A 155 36.77 -7.81 -16.43
N LYS A 156 37.41 -7.63 -15.26
CA LYS A 156 38.10 -6.39 -14.91
C LYS A 156 39.38 -6.15 -15.73
N LYS A 157 40.15 -7.19 -16.01
CA LYS A 157 41.36 -7.08 -16.88
C LYS A 157 41.00 -6.82 -18.36
N ALA A 158 39.86 -7.27 -18.83
CA ALA A 158 39.39 -7.00 -20.20
C ALA A 158 38.89 -5.57 -20.42
N LYS A 159 38.51 -4.83 -19.35
CA LYS A 159 38.08 -3.44 -19.43
C LYS A 159 39.22 -2.41 -19.27
N GLN A 160 40.44 -2.88 -18.99
CA GLN A 160 41.63 -2.03 -18.85
C GLN A 160 42.58 -2.07 -20.06
N LYS A 161 42.21 -2.78 -21.10
CA LYS A 161 42.85 -2.75 -22.42
C LYS A 161 41.92 -2.05 -23.44
#